data_391d54547b1ee0e25fbee9f31d8cd4ae
#
_entry.id   391d54547b1ee0e25fbee9f31d8cd4ae
#
_cell.length_a   1.000
_cell.length_b   1.000
_cell.length_c   1.000
_cell.angle_alpha   90.00
_cell.angle_beta   90.00
_cell.angle_gamma   90.00
#
_symmetry.space_group_name_H-M   'P 1'
#
loop_
_entity.id
_entity.type
_entity.pdbx_description
1 polymer ?
#
loop_
_entity_poly.entity_id
_entity_poly.type
_entity_poly.pdbx_seq_one_letter_code
_entity_poly.pdbx_strand_id
1 'polypeptide(L)'
;AVKYRECAANLSLLAPEGGFSIDCGVELKGRTSLFNPKKSLGVSFRGCYGAETLRYDIFGKGPAEFTELSIRAGQDYISTVFRNELMQELCAELDTTVTQRSRYCVLYINGEYWGIYCLKDDITRQFYANLTGTAKEDVTMLPSPVAQNTAVYTEALGLWRDTSLTRREAYERFCEAMDMDGFIDWVLLEGYCANVDIKSNLRYFRTGDGPWQIAFY
;
A
#
# COMPACT_ATOMS: atom_id res chain seq x y z
N ALA A 1 -18.08 8.34 -15.42
CA ALA A 1 -17.46 7.27 -14.69
C ALA A 1 -17.75 7.44 -13.19
N VAL A 2 -18.30 6.42 -12.57
CA VAL A 2 -18.77 6.43 -11.18
C VAL A 2 -17.60 6.08 -10.24
N LYS A 3 -16.46 6.75 -10.39
CA LYS A 3 -15.33 6.67 -9.48
C LYS A 3 -15.75 7.26 -8.13
N TYR A 4 -15.37 6.64 -7.01
CA TYR A 4 -15.69 7.04 -5.64
C TYR A 4 -17.13 6.78 -5.16
N ARG A 5 -17.90 5.97 -5.87
CA ARG A 5 -19.16 5.47 -5.33
C ARG A 5 -18.92 4.11 -4.68
N GLU A 6 -18.92 4.09 -3.37
CA GLU A 6 -18.92 2.86 -2.58
C GLU A 6 -20.34 2.26 -2.59
N CYS A 7 -20.44 0.97 -2.79
CA CYS A 7 -21.67 0.21 -2.78
C CYS A 7 -21.60 -0.88 -1.70
N ALA A 8 -22.71 -1.11 -0.99
CA ALA A 8 -22.82 -2.23 -0.07
C ALA A 8 -22.71 -3.56 -0.84
N ALA A 9 -21.91 -4.47 -0.29
CA ALA A 9 -21.68 -5.81 -0.84
C ALA A 9 -21.40 -6.80 0.28
N ASN A 10 -21.39 -8.09 -0.05
CA ASN A 10 -20.85 -9.13 0.81
C ASN A 10 -19.58 -9.69 0.15
N LEU A 11 -18.50 -9.74 0.92
CA LEU A 11 -17.23 -10.36 0.51
C LEU A 11 -17.14 -11.74 1.16
N SER A 12 -16.98 -12.77 0.34
CA SER A 12 -16.70 -14.13 0.82
C SER A 12 -15.37 -14.63 0.24
N LEU A 13 -14.52 -15.19 1.10
CA LEU A 13 -13.33 -15.94 0.71
C LEU A 13 -13.60 -17.42 0.93
N LEU A 14 -13.31 -18.23 -0.08
CA LEU A 14 -13.36 -19.69 -0.01
C LEU A 14 -11.96 -20.23 -0.30
N ALA A 15 -11.38 -20.94 0.64
CA ALA A 15 -10.04 -21.52 0.51
C ALA A 15 -9.99 -22.89 1.20
N PRO A 16 -9.04 -23.78 0.81
CA PRO A 16 -8.92 -25.11 1.41
C PRO A 16 -8.72 -25.10 2.93
N GLU A 17 -8.03 -24.08 3.43
CA GLU A 17 -7.76 -23.88 4.86
C GLU A 17 -8.92 -23.24 5.64
N GLY A 18 -9.98 -22.82 4.95
CA GLY A 18 -11.14 -22.16 5.53
C GLY A 18 -11.57 -20.95 4.71
N GLY A 19 -12.36 -20.07 5.34
CA GLY A 19 -12.86 -18.86 4.67
C GLY A 19 -13.65 -17.97 5.60
N PHE A 20 -14.20 -16.90 5.04
CA PHE A 20 -15.08 -15.97 5.74
C PHE A 20 -16.16 -15.44 4.80
N SER A 21 -17.20 -14.86 5.39
CA SER A 21 -18.20 -14.06 4.68
C SER A 21 -18.53 -12.85 5.56
N ILE A 22 -18.43 -11.64 4.98
CA ILE A 22 -18.58 -10.39 5.73
C ILE A 22 -19.19 -9.30 4.83
N ASP A 23 -20.07 -8.49 5.41
CA ASP A 23 -20.63 -7.34 4.72
C ASP A 23 -19.61 -6.20 4.71
N CYS A 24 -19.52 -5.49 3.57
CA CYS A 24 -18.51 -4.48 3.31
C CYS A 24 -19.00 -3.42 2.31
N GLY A 25 -18.22 -2.36 2.18
CA GLY A 25 -18.29 -1.43 1.07
C GLY A 25 -17.34 -1.83 -0.05
N VAL A 26 -17.77 -1.73 -1.30
CA VAL A 26 -16.91 -1.98 -2.47
C VAL A 26 -16.96 -0.78 -3.40
N GLU A 27 -15.78 -0.34 -3.84
CA GLU A 27 -15.64 0.74 -4.83
C GLU A 27 -14.64 0.37 -5.94
N LEU A 28 -14.70 1.09 -7.05
CA LEU A 28 -13.68 0.98 -8.10
C LEU A 28 -12.39 1.68 -7.67
N LYS A 29 -11.27 0.97 -7.75
CA LYS A 29 -9.95 1.47 -7.38
C LYS A 29 -9.05 1.69 -8.60
N GLY A 30 -8.27 2.78 -8.58
CA GLY A 30 -7.31 3.13 -9.63
C GLY A 30 -7.47 4.56 -10.14
N ARG A 31 -6.59 4.94 -11.04
CA ARG A 31 -6.63 6.20 -11.80
C ARG A 31 -6.70 5.88 -13.29
N THR A 32 -5.57 5.78 -13.96
CA THR A 32 -5.46 5.38 -15.38
C THR A 32 -5.93 3.94 -15.60
N SER A 33 -5.69 3.05 -14.66
CA SER A 33 -6.17 1.66 -14.70
C SER A 33 -7.71 1.52 -14.75
N LEU A 34 -8.46 2.58 -14.41
CA LEU A 34 -9.91 2.60 -14.58
C LEU A 34 -10.35 2.63 -16.06
N PHE A 35 -9.46 2.95 -17.00
CA PHE A 35 -9.74 2.83 -18.43
C PHE A 35 -9.58 1.40 -18.97
N ASN A 36 -8.88 0.53 -18.23
CA ASN A 36 -8.73 -0.88 -18.60
C ASN A 36 -10.07 -1.63 -18.49
N PRO A 37 -10.32 -2.65 -19.30
CA PRO A 37 -11.56 -3.45 -19.23
C PRO A 37 -11.79 -4.07 -17.87
N LYS A 38 -10.79 -4.68 -17.29
CA LYS A 38 -10.80 -5.34 -15.98
C LYS A 38 -10.50 -4.33 -14.88
N LYS A 39 -11.36 -4.19 -13.88
CA LYS A 39 -11.28 -3.15 -12.85
C LYS A 39 -10.73 -3.70 -11.55
N SER A 40 -9.86 -2.94 -10.90
CA SER A 40 -9.49 -3.19 -9.51
C SER A 40 -10.56 -2.65 -8.57
N LEU A 41 -10.71 -3.31 -7.42
CA LEU A 41 -11.70 -2.99 -6.40
C LEU A 41 -11.00 -2.62 -5.09
N GLY A 42 -11.54 -1.62 -4.40
CA GLY A 42 -11.27 -1.35 -3.00
C GLY A 42 -12.40 -1.96 -2.15
N VAL A 43 -12.05 -2.57 -1.05
CA VAL A 43 -12.99 -3.12 -0.08
C VAL A 43 -12.78 -2.41 1.25
N SER A 44 -13.84 -1.91 1.87
CA SER A 44 -13.80 -1.23 3.17
C SER A 44 -14.76 -1.88 4.15
N PHE A 45 -14.29 -2.09 5.37
CA PHE A 45 -15.09 -2.59 6.48
C PHE A 45 -15.47 -1.42 7.36
N ARG A 46 -16.77 -1.16 7.46
CA ARG A 46 -17.33 -0.04 8.21
C ARG A 46 -18.60 -0.43 8.93
N GLY A 47 -18.84 0.15 10.09
CA GLY A 47 -20.02 -0.12 10.91
C GLY A 47 -21.36 0.07 10.20
N CYS A 48 -21.40 0.94 9.17
CA CYS A 48 -22.61 1.12 8.35
C CYS A 48 -22.96 -0.10 7.46
N TYR A 49 -22.02 -1.01 7.23
CA TYR A 49 -22.23 -2.25 6.49
C TYR A 49 -22.32 -3.48 7.41
N GLY A 50 -21.79 -3.37 8.64
CA GLY A 50 -21.74 -4.47 9.59
C GLY A 50 -20.52 -4.35 10.50
N ALA A 51 -19.54 -5.22 10.35
CA ALA A 51 -18.32 -5.17 11.14
C ALA A 51 -17.34 -4.10 10.60
N GLU A 52 -16.69 -3.37 11.52
CA GLU A 52 -15.69 -2.36 11.18
C GLU A 52 -14.31 -2.95 10.85
N THR A 53 -14.12 -4.23 11.11
CA THR A 53 -12.85 -4.92 10.95
C THR A 53 -13.08 -6.36 10.55
N LEU A 54 -12.42 -6.81 9.50
CA LEU A 54 -12.28 -8.23 9.19
C LEU A 54 -11.14 -8.80 10.03
N ARG A 55 -11.43 -9.90 10.77
CA ARG A 55 -10.43 -10.67 11.53
C ARG A 55 -10.31 -12.06 10.92
N TYR A 56 -9.33 -12.22 10.07
CA TYR A 56 -9.03 -13.49 9.40
C TYR A 56 -7.61 -13.47 8.84
N ASP A 57 -6.86 -14.54 9.03
CA ASP A 57 -5.51 -14.65 8.45
C ASP A 57 -5.57 -14.97 6.95
N ILE A 58 -5.59 -13.92 6.14
CA ILE A 58 -5.65 -14.01 4.67
C ILE A 58 -4.30 -14.44 4.07
N PHE A 59 -3.21 -13.98 4.67
CA PHE A 59 -1.87 -14.03 4.04
C PHE A 59 -0.91 -15.03 4.69
N GLY A 60 -1.30 -15.68 5.80
CA GLY A 60 -0.47 -16.66 6.51
C GLY A 60 0.70 -16.05 7.29
N LYS A 61 0.82 -14.73 7.31
CA LYS A 61 1.87 -13.98 8.01
C LYS A 61 1.41 -12.56 8.37
N GLY A 62 1.94 -12.03 9.47
CA GLY A 62 1.69 -10.66 9.92
C GLY A 62 0.28 -10.41 10.47
N PRO A 63 -0.15 -9.14 10.58
CA PRO A 63 -1.45 -8.81 11.16
C PRO A 63 -2.62 -9.44 10.42
N ALA A 64 -3.59 -9.96 11.16
CA ALA A 64 -4.80 -10.62 10.65
C ALA A 64 -6.07 -9.75 10.81
N GLU A 65 -5.89 -8.44 10.99
CA GLU A 65 -6.96 -7.47 11.14
C GLU A 65 -6.92 -6.44 10.00
N PHE A 66 -8.06 -6.26 9.34
CA PHE A 66 -8.17 -5.39 8.16
C PHE A 66 -9.38 -4.47 8.28
N THR A 67 -9.16 -3.18 8.07
CA THR A 67 -10.23 -2.20 7.84
C THR A 67 -10.48 -1.96 6.36
N GLU A 68 -9.48 -2.21 5.54
CA GLU A 68 -9.53 -2.08 4.09
C GLU A 68 -8.67 -3.16 3.42
N LEU A 69 -9.07 -3.57 2.22
CA LEU A 69 -8.35 -4.48 1.34
C LEU A 69 -8.40 -3.98 -0.10
N SER A 70 -7.47 -4.43 -0.91
CA SER A 70 -7.43 -4.13 -2.34
C SER A 70 -7.50 -5.43 -3.14
N ILE A 71 -8.41 -5.50 -4.12
CA ILE A 71 -8.52 -6.61 -5.07
C ILE A 71 -8.03 -6.09 -6.42
N ARG A 72 -6.77 -6.34 -6.75
CA ARG A 72 -6.12 -5.82 -7.95
C ARG A 72 -6.37 -6.69 -9.17
N ALA A 73 -6.67 -6.04 -10.28
CA ALA A 73 -6.93 -6.70 -11.56
C ALA A 73 -5.66 -7.20 -12.27
N GLY A 74 -4.48 -6.68 -11.93
CA GLY A 74 -3.20 -7.09 -12.52
C GLY A 74 -3.05 -6.74 -14.01
N GLN A 75 -3.74 -5.72 -14.50
CA GLN A 75 -3.69 -5.32 -15.93
C GLN A 75 -2.65 -4.24 -16.24
N ASP A 76 -1.99 -3.71 -15.24
CA ASP A 76 -1.01 -2.63 -15.40
C ASP A 76 0.22 -3.09 -16.20
N TYR A 77 0.43 -4.41 -16.26
CA TYR A 77 1.51 -5.06 -17.00
C TYR A 77 0.91 -6.16 -17.89
N ILE A 78 0.53 -5.80 -19.08
CA ILE A 78 -0.19 -6.68 -20.04
C ILE A 78 0.54 -8.01 -20.30
N SER A 79 1.86 -8.03 -20.14
CA SER A 79 2.68 -9.21 -20.40
C SER A 79 3.08 -10.01 -19.15
N THR A 80 2.92 -9.47 -17.94
CA THR A 80 3.37 -10.12 -16.69
C THR A 80 2.43 -9.82 -15.54
N VAL A 81 1.44 -10.66 -15.31
CA VAL A 81 0.38 -10.51 -14.30
C VAL A 81 0.91 -10.47 -12.87
N PHE A 82 2.13 -10.97 -12.64
CA PHE A 82 2.72 -11.16 -11.31
C PHE A 82 3.91 -10.22 -11.02
N ARG A 83 4.24 -9.29 -11.90
CA ARG A 83 5.45 -8.47 -11.76
C ARG A 83 5.49 -7.68 -10.45
N ASN A 84 4.40 -7.02 -10.10
CA ASN A 84 4.32 -6.24 -8.88
C ASN A 84 4.44 -7.14 -7.64
N GLU A 85 3.75 -8.26 -7.61
CA GLU A 85 3.75 -9.20 -6.49
C GLU A 85 5.12 -9.85 -6.32
N LEU A 86 5.80 -10.22 -7.41
CA LEU A 86 7.18 -10.71 -7.35
C LEU A 86 8.13 -9.68 -6.74
N MET A 87 8.01 -8.41 -7.13
CA MET A 87 8.83 -7.33 -6.57
C MET A 87 8.54 -7.10 -5.09
N GLN A 88 7.28 -7.19 -4.68
CA GLN A 88 6.89 -7.10 -3.27
C GLN A 88 7.49 -8.25 -2.44
N GLU A 89 7.48 -9.48 -2.94
CA GLU A 89 8.09 -10.62 -2.25
C GLU A 89 9.62 -10.50 -2.17
N LEU A 90 10.28 -10.09 -3.25
CA LEU A 90 11.73 -9.81 -3.23
C LEU A 90 12.09 -8.72 -2.23
N CYS A 91 11.26 -7.68 -2.14
CA CYS A 91 11.44 -6.58 -1.20
C CYS A 91 11.22 -7.05 0.25
N ALA A 92 10.26 -7.95 0.47
CA ALA A 92 9.97 -8.48 1.80
C ALA A 92 11.12 -9.30 2.39
N GLU A 93 11.97 -9.91 1.55
CA GLU A 93 13.16 -10.65 1.99
C GLU A 93 14.26 -9.74 2.58
N LEU A 94 14.24 -8.44 2.31
CA LEU A 94 15.22 -7.49 2.85
C LEU A 94 14.90 -7.05 4.28
N ASP A 95 13.65 -7.18 4.72
CA ASP A 95 13.15 -6.84 6.07
C ASP A 95 13.41 -5.38 6.52
N THR A 96 13.79 -4.52 5.60
CA THR A 96 14.08 -3.09 5.84
C THR A 96 13.01 -2.17 5.25
N THR A 97 12.20 -2.68 4.34
CA THR A 97 11.23 -1.89 3.58
C THR A 97 9.82 -2.42 3.78
N VAL A 98 8.88 -1.52 3.96
CA VAL A 98 7.46 -1.90 4.09
C VAL A 98 6.89 -2.34 2.75
N THR A 99 6.33 -3.54 2.73
CA THR A 99 5.74 -4.17 1.55
C THR A 99 4.28 -4.51 1.76
N GLN A 100 3.54 -4.72 0.67
CA GLN A 100 2.17 -5.22 0.69
C GLN A 100 2.17 -6.75 0.61
N ARG A 101 1.51 -7.40 1.56
CA ARG A 101 1.22 -8.83 1.43
C ARG A 101 0.15 -9.05 0.36
N SER A 102 0.21 -10.16 -0.31
CA SER A 102 -0.70 -10.47 -1.40
C SER A 102 -1.03 -11.95 -1.50
N ARG A 103 -2.19 -12.23 -2.08
CA ARG A 103 -2.66 -13.58 -2.37
C ARG A 103 -3.46 -13.59 -3.68
N TYR A 104 -3.09 -14.45 -4.62
CA TYR A 104 -3.89 -14.63 -5.82
C TYR A 104 -5.20 -15.34 -5.53
N CYS A 105 -6.25 -14.91 -6.19
CA CYS A 105 -7.58 -15.47 -6.08
C CYS A 105 -8.30 -15.46 -7.43
N VAL A 106 -9.31 -16.29 -7.53
CA VAL A 106 -10.30 -16.22 -8.62
C VAL A 106 -11.47 -15.40 -8.13
N LEU A 107 -11.81 -14.33 -8.84
CA LEU A 107 -12.91 -13.46 -8.47
C LEU A 107 -14.19 -13.86 -9.19
N TYR A 108 -15.27 -14.00 -8.43
CA TYR A 108 -16.64 -14.07 -8.91
C TYR A 108 -17.42 -12.85 -8.40
N ILE A 109 -18.21 -12.21 -9.25
CA ILE A 109 -19.13 -11.14 -8.86
C ILE A 109 -20.54 -11.57 -9.21
N ASN A 110 -21.40 -11.69 -8.19
CA ASN A 110 -22.78 -12.18 -8.35
C ASN A 110 -22.88 -13.53 -9.09
N GLY A 111 -21.92 -14.43 -8.81
CA GLY A 111 -21.85 -15.75 -9.43
C GLY A 111 -21.21 -15.81 -10.81
N GLU A 112 -20.85 -14.67 -11.41
CA GLU A 112 -20.15 -14.60 -12.68
C GLU A 112 -18.63 -14.61 -12.49
N TYR A 113 -17.93 -15.40 -13.29
CA TYR A 113 -16.46 -15.46 -13.29
C TYR A 113 -15.83 -14.20 -13.88
N TRP A 114 -14.97 -13.55 -13.10
CA TRP A 114 -14.29 -12.32 -13.49
C TRP A 114 -12.78 -12.50 -13.72
N GLY A 115 -12.23 -13.67 -13.47
CA GLY A 115 -10.84 -14.02 -13.73
C GLY A 115 -9.96 -14.03 -12.50
N ILE A 116 -8.65 -14.08 -12.74
CA ILE A 116 -7.63 -14.09 -11.68
C ILE A 116 -7.38 -12.65 -11.21
N TYR A 117 -7.44 -12.45 -9.91
CA TYR A 117 -7.15 -11.20 -9.23
C TYR A 117 -6.11 -11.41 -8.13
N CYS A 118 -5.57 -10.34 -7.61
CA CYS A 118 -4.67 -10.36 -6.48
C CYS A 118 -5.30 -9.61 -5.31
N LEU A 119 -5.62 -10.33 -4.23
CA LEU A 119 -6.06 -9.76 -2.97
C LEU A 119 -4.82 -9.26 -2.23
N LYS A 120 -4.83 -8.00 -1.77
CA LYS A 120 -3.67 -7.32 -1.18
C LYS A 120 -4.05 -6.49 0.02
N ASP A 121 -3.07 -6.24 0.90
CA ASP A 121 -3.16 -5.16 1.86
C ASP A 121 -3.47 -3.84 1.16
N ASP A 122 -4.31 -3.03 1.78
CA ASP A 122 -4.43 -1.63 1.39
C ASP A 122 -3.52 -0.76 2.27
N ILE A 123 -2.67 0.04 1.66
CA ILE A 123 -1.73 0.91 2.37
C ILE A 123 -2.49 2.11 2.94
N THR A 124 -2.91 1.98 4.18
CA THR A 124 -3.62 2.98 4.96
C THR A 124 -2.88 3.28 6.26
N ARG A 125 -3.29 4.32 6.98
CA ARG A 125 -2.76 4.57 8.33
C ARG A 125 -3.00 3.39 9.28
N GLN A 126 -4.14 2.70 9.14
CA GLN A 126 -4.42 1.51 9.95
C GLN A 126 -3.48 0.36 9.62
N PHE A 127 -3.15 0.17 8.34
CA PHE A 127 -2.14 -0.82 7.91
C PHE A 127 -0.80 -0.59 8.62
N TYR A 128 -0.29 0.65 8.61
CA TYR A 128 0.97 0.98 9.30
C TYR A 128 0.86 0.86 10.82
N ALA A 129 -0.25 1.27 11.40
CA ALA A 129 -0.50 1.11 12.83
C ALA A 129 -0.44 -0.36 13.25
N ASN A 130 -1.08 -1.25 12.48
CA ASN A 130 -1.04 -2.69 12.74
C ASN A 130 0.36 -3.29 12.54
N LEU A 131 1.12 -2.79 11.57
CA LEU A 131 2.46 -3.24 11.27
C LEU A 131 3.45 -2.84 12.38
N THR A 132 3.34 -1.61 12.88
CA THR A 132 4.27 -1.05 13.89
C THR A 132 3.81 -1.28 15.33
N GLY A 133 2.59 -1.80 15.54
CA GLY A 133 2.01 -1.97 16.89
C GLY A 133 1.69 -0.64 17.59
N THR A 134 1.47 0.44 16.84
CA THR A 134 1.16 1.78 17.36
C THR A 134 -0.31 2.13 17.19
N ALA A 135 -0.77 3.20 17.83
CA ALA A 135 -2.12 3.71 17.59
C ALA A 135 -2.20 4.38 16.20
N LYS A 136 -3.34 4.26 15.53
CA LYS A 136 -3.58 4.87 14.20
C LYS A 136 -3.41 6.38 14.20
N GLU A 137 -3.72 7.01 15.30
CA GLU A 137 -3.62 8.45 15.51
C GLU A 137 -2.16 8.93 15.47
N ASP A 138 -1.24 8.08 15.90
CA ASP A 138 0.20 8.36 15.92
C ASP A 138 0.86 8.14 14.53
N VAL A 139 0.14 7.58 13.58
CA VAL A 139 0.64 7.35 12.22
C VAL A 139 0.35 8.55 11.32
N THR A 140 1.39 9.19 10.85
CA THR A 140 1.32 10.18 9.75
C THR A 140 1.66 9.49 8.44
N MET A 141 0.78 9.61 7.44
CA MET A 141 0.99 9.05 6.10
C MET A 141 0.83 10.15 5.05
N LEU A 142 1.78 10.21 4.12
CA LEU A 142 1.75 11.11 2.98
C LEU A 142 1.52 10.33 1.70
N PRO A 143 0.43 10.61 0.99
CA PRO A 143 0.11 9.95 -0.27
C PRO A 143 0.96 10.52 -1.42
N SER A 144 1.09 9.76 -2.48
CA SER A 144 1.64 10.22 -3.75
C SER A 144 0.57 10.94 -4.62
N PRO A 145 0.95 11.92 -5.42
CA PRO A 145 2.28 12.56 -5.45
C PRO A 145 2.52 13.37 -4.19
N VAL A 146 3.76 13.34 -3.72
CA VAL A 146 4.18 14.19 -2.59
C VAL A 146 4.18 15.63 -3.09
N ALA A 147 3.29 16.44 -2.56
CA ALA A 147 3.28 17.87 -2.88
C ALA A 147 4.56 18.53 -2.32
N GLN A 148 5.05 19.54 -3.02
CA GLN A 148 6.29 20.26 -2.63
C GLN A 148 6.23 20.88 -1.23
N ASN A 149 5.04 21.00 -0.64
CA ASN A 149 4.81 21.59 0.68
C ASN A 149 4.56 20.53 1.76
N THR A 150 4.85 19.27 1.50
CA THR A 150 4.69 18.23 2.52
C THR A 150 5.84 18.25 3.53
N ALA A 151 5.59 17.75 4.73
CA ALA A 151 6.60 17.65 5.79
C ALA A 151 7.85 16.91 5.30
N VAL A 152 7.71 15.77 4.60
CA VAL A 152 8.87 15.03 4.03
C VAL A 152 9.70 15.91 3.11
N TYR A 153 9.05 16.69 2.23
CA TYR A 153 9.77 17.54 1.31
C TYR A 153 10.50 18.67 2.05
N THR A 154 9.85 19.26 3.06
CA THR A 154 10.41 20.37 3.81
C THR A 154 11.48 19.89 4.79
N GLU A 155 11.23 18.82 5.51
CA GLU A 155 12.11 18.31 6.57
C GLU A 155 13.32 17.54 5.99
N ALA A 156 13.12 16.70 4.99
CA ALA A 156 14.17 15.87 4.45
C ALA A 156 14.79 16.44 3.17
N LEU A 157 13.99 16.74 2.15
CA LEU A 157 14.49 17.20 0.86
C LEU A 157 14.80 18.70 0.83
N GLY A 158 14.18 19.50 1.68
CA GLY A 158 14.46 20.94 1.82
C GLY A 158 15.85 21.21 2.35
N LEU A 159 16.42 20.30 3.15
CA LEU A 159 17.77 20.42 3.69
C LEU A 159 18.86 20.56 2.62
N TRP A 160 18.69 19.90 1.46
CA TRP A 160 19.62 20.00 0.34
C TRP A 160 19.62 21.37 -0.36
N ARG A 161 18.60 22.18 -0.11
CA ARG A 161 18.46 23.53 -0.67
C ARG A 161 18.87 24.62 0.32
N ASP A 162 19.13 24.26 1.57
CA ASP A 162 19.57 25.18 2.59
C ASP A 162 21.05 25.49 2.38
N THR A 163 21.32 26.67 1.81
CA THR A 163 22.68 27.16 1.53
C THR A 163 23.45 27.56 2.79
N SER A 164 22.80 27.61 3.94
CA SER A 164 23.43 27.87 5.24
C SER A 164 24.12 26.64 5.82
N LEU A 165 23.79 25.43 5.30
CA LEU A 165 24.37 24.17 5.74
C LEU A 165 25.50 23.73 4.82
N THR A 166 26.53 23.14 5.42
CA THR A 166 27.48 22.35 4.66
C THR A 166 26.83 21.08 4.12
N ARG A 167 27.39 20.47 3.08
CA ARG A 167 26.88 19.19 2.54
C ARG A 167 26.84 18.09 3.60
N ARG A 168 27.80 18.09 4.52
CA ARG A 168 27.87 17.12 5.59
C ARG A 168 26.74 17.32 6.61
N GLU A 169 26.51 18.55 7.05
CA GLU A 169 25.42 18.88 7.97
C GLU A 169 24.05 18.57 7.35
N ALA A 170 23.85 18.90 6.06
CA ALA A 170 22.62 18.56 5.36
C ALA A 170 22.40 17.04 5.27
N TYR A 171 23.47 16.26 5.04
CA TYR A 171 23.39 14.80 5.03
C TYR A 171 23.10 14.22 6.41
N GLU A 172 23.77 14.67 7.45
CA GLU A 172 23.56 14.23 8.83
C GLU A 172 22.10 14.47 9.26
N ARG A 173 21.56 15.67 8.99
CA ARG A 173 20.16 15.99 9.26
C ARG A 173 19.17 15.15 8.42
N PHE A 174 19.54 14.85 7.18
CA PHE A 174 18.73 13.98 6.34
C PHE A 174 18.65 12.55 6.92
N CYS A 175 19.78 12.02 7.43
CA CYS A 175 19.83 10.72 8.09
C CYS A 175 19.00 10.67 9.39
N GLU A 176 18.88 11.82 10.09
CA GLU A 176 18.00 11.91 11.26
C GLU A 176 16.51 11.92 10.88
N ALA A 177 16.18 12.54 9.73
CA ALA A 177 14.81 12.72 9.27
C ALA A 177 14.25 11.53 8.48
N MET A 178 15.12 10.65 7.96
CA MET A 178 14.76 9.53 7.09
C MET A 178 15.35 8.22 7.60
N ASP A 179 14.56 7.15 7.57
CA ASP A 179 15.06 5.78 7.71
C ASP A 179 15.95 5.46 6.50
N MET A 180 17.27 5.57 6.70
CA MET A 180 18.24 5.49 5.61
C MET A 180 18.41 4.07 5.09
N ASP A 181 18.30 3.05 5.92
CA ASP A 181 18.45 1.66 5.48
C ASP A 181 17.29 1.29 4.56
N GLY A 182 16.06 1.53 5.01
CA GLY A 182 14.88 1.32 4.18
C GLY A 182 14.84 2.19 2.93
N PHE A 183 15.36 3.43 2.99
CA PHE A 183 15.44 4.32 1.84
C PHE A 183 16.45 3.82 0.79
N ILE A 184 17.62 3.36 1.21
CA ILE A 184 18.66 2.82 0.31
C ILE A 184 18.15 1.56 -0.37
N ASP A 185 17.56 0.62 0.37
CA ASP A 185 17.01 -0.60 -0.18
C ASP A 185 15.87 -0.31 -1.16
N TRP A 186 15.00 0.65 -0.84
CA TRP A 186 13.97 1.10 -1.77
C TRP A 186 14.56 1.63 -3.08
N VAL A 187 15.61 2.48 -3.03
CA VAL A 187 16.28 3.01 -4.23
C VAL A 187 16.91 1.88 -5.06
N LEU A 188 17.56 0.93 -4.40
CA LEU A 188 18.19 -0.21 -5.07
C LEU A 188 17.17 -1.10 -5.76
N LEU A 189 16.05 -1.40 -5.10
CA LEU A 189 14.97 -2.22 -5.64
C LEU A 189 14.27 -1.54 -6.81
N GLU A 190 13.93 -0.26 -6.68
CA GLU A 190 13.30 0.50 -7.77
C GLU A 190 14.21 0.56 -9.00
N GLY A 191 15.52 0.73 -8.78
CA GLY A 191 16.53 0.70 -9.85
C GLY A 191 16.66 -0.69 -10.48
N TYR A 192 16.73 -1.74 -9.66
CA TYR A 192 16.81 -3.13 -10.13
C TYR A 192 15.56 -3.55 -10.92
N CYS A 193 14.39 -3.17 -10.45
CA CYS A 193 13.12 -3.45 -11.10
C CYS A 193 12.87 -2.58 -12.33
N ALA A 194 13.72 -1.59 -12.61
CA ALA A 194 13.54 -0.61 -13.67
C ALA A 194 12.13 0.03 -13.64
N ASN A 195 11.65 0.39 -12.44
CA ASN A 195 10.35 1.02 -12.27
C ASN A 195 10.40 2.44 -12.82
N VAL A 196 9.60 2.72 -13.84
CA VAL A 196 9.53 4.05 -14.49
C VAL A 196 8.43 4.94 -13.89
N ASP A 197 7.54 4.39 -13.09
CA ASP A 197 6.38 5.10 -12.50
C ASP A 197 6.58 5.46 -11.01
N ILE A 198 7.83 5.68 -10.62
CA ILE A 198 8.20 6.01 -9.24
C ILE A 198 7.47 7.27 -8.74
N LYS A 199 7.41 8.32 -9.58
CA LYS A 199 6.90 9.64 -9.18
C LYS A 199 5.46 9.65 -8.68
N SER A 200 4.65 8.71 -9.15
CA SER A 200 3.22 8.65 -8.85
C SER A 200 2.87 7.63 -7.75
N ASN A 201 3.81 6.78 -7.37
CA ASN A 201 3.59 5.63 -6.51
C ASN A 201 4.48 5.64 -5.25
N LEU A 202 4.69 6.81 -4.68
CA LEU A 202 5.40 6.95 -3.41
C LEU A 202 4.43 6.94 -2.23
N ARG A 203 4.82 6.29 -1.16
CA ARG A 203 4.16 6.34 0.13
C ARG A 203 5.20 6.56 1.21
N TYR A 204 5.01 7.62 1.98
CA TYR A 204 5.81 7.90 3.16
C TYR A 204 4.92 7.79 4.38
N PHE A 205 5.48 7.27 5.46
CA PHE A 205 4.83 7.27 6.76
C PHE A 205 5.85 7.44 7.87
N ARG A 206 5.38 7.86 9.03
CA ARG A 206 6.13 7.83 10.29
C ARG A 206 5.19 7.62 11.45
N THR A 207 5.72 7.13 12.56
CA THR A 207 5.02 7.01 13.84
C THR A 207 5.54 8.07 14.79
N GLY A 208 4.65 8.88 15.37
CA GLY A 208 5.02 10.02 16.20
C GLY A 208 5.96 10.98 15.48
N ASP A 209 7.06 11.34 16.16
CA ASP A 209 8.12 12.21 15.63
C ASP A 209 9.34 11.40 15.10
N GLY A 210 9.17 10.10 14.87
CA GLY A 210 10.23 9.26 14.32
C GLY A 210 10.62 9.60 12.88
N PRO A 211 11.66 8.93 12.34
CA PRO A 211 12.10 9.18 10.98
C PRO A 211 11.03 8.75 9.98
N TRP A 212 11.02 9.40 8.83
CA TRP A 212 10.18 9.02 7.72
C TRP A 212 10.65 7.70 7.12
N GLN A 213 9.70 6.83 6.88
CA GLN A 213 9.89 5.55 6.19
C GLN A 213 9.22 5.60 4.83
N ILE A 214 9.78 4.87 3.87
CA ILE A 214 9.22 4.72 2.54
C ILE A 214 8.70 3.30 2.36
N ALA A 215 7.53 3.16 1.75
CA ALA A 215 6.98 1.87 1.40
C ALA A 215 7.24 1.55 -0.07
N PHE A 216 7.57 0.30 -0.35
CA PHE A 216 7.57 -0.23 -1.70
C PHE A 216 6.13 -0.48 -2.14
N TYR A 217 5.69 0.27 -3.18
CA TYR A 217 4.27 0.33 -3.53
C TYR A 217 4.01 0.16 -5.04
#